data_d1c2b6fe5c275a00fe59f9e5f75ae6fc
#
_entry.id   d1c2b6fe5c275a00fe59f9e5f75ae6fc
#
_cell.length_a   1.000
_cell.length_b   1.000
_cell.length_c   1.000
_cell.angle_alpha   90.00
_cell.angle_beta   90.00
_cell.angle_gamma   90.00
#
_symmetry.space_group_name_H-M   'P 1'
#
loop_
_entity.id
_entity.type
_entity.pdbx_description
1 polymer ?
#
loop_
_entity_poly.entity_id
_entity_poly.type
_entity_poly.pdbx_seq_one_letter_code
_entity_poly.pdbx_strand_id
1 'polypeptide(L)'
;MKKLISILLCAVLAGSAVLTGCGGSADPMEKRATKASDDNYRNFYEIFTQSYCDSNGDGTGDLQGIISQLDYLNDGDPEKGDDLGIDGIWLTPIMPSKSYHKYDVENYYDIDPAFGTLEDFDALAEGCHKRGVKLIIDLVLNHISSQNPLFTQAVKEVREGNLDGNAKYFEIHPKDYFDEKTQVVDLGDYACEANFSLDMPEWNLNSEDTREEFRKIAKFWLDRGVDGFRLDACLYYTNKSTNGEEFLKWFVDTCRDIKSDVYIVGETWSGDADIEGLYNSGIDSQFAFKFATASGLINEFISTSKGKALVSKVLSYDSKMRKANADEINALFLSNHDQSRIGNSLSSKGLDYEKFAAAVYMLFPGNSFTYYGEEIGMLGPSTTGDAYFRTPMVFDSENMQKIRVESIGDSFEAPPHGGVKQQLADKDSLLNFYRRIIRAKLQNSEIARAKDAKAVDLGDDAVGAFIAEHDGKQAMVVHNFDAEEQKQVELTDEMLKSPEIAADFTTGEAKIELKDGKLTLPPHSSVILRAKEG
;
A
#
# COMPACT_ATOMS: atom_id res chain seq x y z
N MET A 1 32.34 57.62 52.06
CA MET A 1 32.06 58.13 50.97
C MET A 1 32.96 57.83 49.75
N LYS A 2 33.69 56.83 49.56
CA LYS A 2 34.41 56.46 48.35
C LYS A 2 34.10 55.05 47.98
N LYS A 3 33.50 54.84 46.82
CA LYS A 3 33.20 53.54 46.23
C LYS A 3 34.48 53.00 45.61
N LEU A 4 34.91 51.82 45.98
CA LEU A 4 35.90 51.03 45.30
C LEU A 4 35.18 50.13 44.30
N ILE A 5 35.59 50.22 43.03
CA ILE A 5 35.20 49.35 41.93
C ILE A 5 36.30 48.28 41.83
N SER A 6 35.93 47.04 42.06
CA SER A 6 36.78 45.89 41.79
C SER A 6 36.45 45.34 40.40
N ILE A 7 37.42 45.42 39.48
CA ILE A 7 37.37 44.79 38.16
C ILE A 7 37.90 43.36 38.32
N LEU A 8 37.04 42.38 38.05
CA LEU A 8 37.42 40.96 37.99
C LEU A 8 37.73 40.60 36.52
N LEU A 9 38.96 40.27 36.26
CA LEU A 9 39.46 39.84 34.94
C LEU A 9 39.18 38.34 34.83
N CYS A 10 38.19 37.93 34.02
CA CYS A 10 37.97 36.54 33.63
C CYS A 10 38.85 36.24 32.40
N ALA A 11 39.84 35.41 32.57
CA ALA A 11 40.60 34.81 31.48
C ALA A 11 39.75 33.75 30.82
N VAL A 12 39.40 33.97 29.55
CA VAL A 12 38.78 32.97 28.68
C VAL A 12 39.86 32.04 28.16
N LEU A 13 39.94 30.85 28.69
CA LEU A 13 40.66 29.74 28.08
C LEU A 13 39.83 29.22 26.92
N ALA A 14 40.20 29.57 25.68
CA ALA A 14 39.70 28.94 24.48
C ALA A 14 40.30 27.53 24.39
N GLY A 15 39.58 26.55 24.92
CA GLY A 15 39.80 25.14 24.62
C GLY A 15 39.29 24.84 23.23
N SER A 16 40.18 24.67 22.26
CA SER A 16 39.84 24.11 20.95
C SER A 16 39.44 22.65 21.15
N ALA A 17 38.14 22.40 21.31
CA ALA A 17 37.59 21.06 21.14
C ALA A 17 37.67 20.74 19.64
N VAL A 18 38.62 19.92 19.26
CA VAL A 18 38.59 19.23 17.97
C VAL A 18 37.40 18.28 18.03
N LEU A 19 36.30 18.72 17.49
CA LEU A 19 35.18 17.84 17.16
C LEU A 19 35.65 16.91 16.04
N THR A 20 36.18 15.75 16.40
CA THR A 20 36.22 14.61 15.50
C THR A 20 34.76 14.27 15.23
N GLY A 21 34.26 14.66 14.06
CA GLY A 21 32.96 14.28 13.60
C GLY A 21 32.88 12.76 13.47
N CYS A 22 32.33 12.10 14.47
CA CYS A 22 31.65 10.84 14.27
C CYS A 22 30.48 11.18 13.39
N GLY A 23 30.46 10.67 12.14
CA GLY A 23 29.26 10.71 11.28
C GLY A 23 28.13 9.96 11.97
N GLY A 24 27.38 10.65 12.79
CA GLY A 24 26.11 10.15 13.30
C GLY A 24 25.12 10.18 12.15
N SER A 25 24.43 9.08 11.92
CA SER A 25 23.28 9.05 11.02
C SER A 25 22.29 10.12 11.45
N ALA A 26 21.88 10.96 10.51
CA ALA A 26 20.79 11.87 10.82
C ALA A 26 19.50 11.07 10.95
N ASP A 27 18.90 11.08 12.13
CA ASP A 27 17.57 10.45 12.33
C ASP A 27 16.59 11.10 11.33
N PRO A 28 15.89 10.31 10.49
CA PRO A 28 14.88 10.83 9.58
C PRO A 28 13.80 11.68 10.27
N MET A 29 13.52 11.41 11.54
CA MET A 29 12.55 12.13 12.35
C MET A 29 13.01 13.53 12.78
N GLU A 30 14.32 13.80 12.79
CA GLU A 30 14.91 15.12 13.10
C GLU A 30 14.91 16.06 11.88
N LYS A 31 14.66 15.51 10.70
CA LYS A 31 14.59 16.30 9.47
C LYS A 31 13.14 16.65 9.15
N ARG A 32 12.96 17.85 8.56
CA ARG A 32 11.67 18.26 8.03
C ARG A 32 11.10 17.19 7.09
N ALA A 33 9.82 16.88 7.22
CA ALA A 33 9.13 16.03 6.26
C ALA A 33 9.15 16.70 4.88
N THR A 34 9.28 15.89 3.84
CA THR A 34 9.18 16.39 2.47
C THR A 34 7.71 16.53 2.11
N LYS A 35 7.31 17.68 1.58
CA LYS A 35 5.96 17.84 1.04
C LYS A 35 5.71 16.77 -0.03
N ALA A 36 4.52 16.18 -0.02
CA ALA A 36 4.11 15.24 -1.05
C ALA A 36 4.29 15.86 -2.45
N SER A 37 4.79 15.07 -3.37
CA SER A 37 4.97 15.45 -4.77
C SER A 37 3.62 15.45 -5.51
N ASP A 38 3.53 16.16 -6.62
CA ASP A 38 2.33 16.18 -7.45
C ASP A 38 2.19 14.93 -8.37
N ASP A 39 3.21 14.05 -8.37
CA ASP A 39 3.19 12.79 -9.13
C ASP A 39 2.40 11.66 -8.41
N ASN A 40 2.43 10.45 -8.97
CA ASN A 40 1.69 9.29 -8.45
C ASN A 40 2.52 8.35 -7.57
N TYR A 41 3.74 8.74 -7.16
CA TYR A 41 4.54 7.95 -6.21
C TYR A 41 4.13 8.24 -4.77
N ARG A 42 3.64 7.21 -4.06
CA ARG A 42 3.06 7.32 -2.70
C ARG A 42 3.42 6.14 -1.80
N ASN A 43 3.32 6.37 -0.51
CA ASN A 43 3.19 5.32 0.49
C ASN A 43 1.71 5.23 0.84
N PHE A 44 1.02 4.25 0.24
CA PHE A 44 -0.40 4.04 0.46
C PHE A 44 -0.67 3.29 1.77
N TYR A 45 -1.80 3.62 2.38
CA TYR A 45 -2.36 2.92 3.52
C TYR A 45 -3.74 2.39 3.14
N GLU A 46 -3.88 1.07 3.18
CA GLU A 46 -5.12 0.38 2.86
C GLU A 46 -6.02 0.36 4.09
N ILE A 47 -7.27 0.80 3.95
CA ILE A 47 -8.29 0.81 5.00
C ILE A 47 -9.46 -0.06 4.60
N PHE A 48 -9.75 -1.10 5.40
CA PHE A 48 -11.02 -1.81 5.37
C PHE A 48 -12.00 -1.04 6.25
N THR A 49 -12.87 -0.24 5.65
CA THR A 49 -13.69 0.78 6.31
C THR A 49 -14.45 0.26 7.51
N GLN A 50 -15.15 -0.88 7.36
CA GLN A 50 -15.96 -1.49 8.41
C GLN A 50 -15.19 -1.78 9.70
N SER A 51 -13.88 -2.06 9.61
CA SER A 51 -13.07 -2.50 10.74
C SER A 51 -12.08 -1.45 11.23
N TYR A 52 -12.10 -0.24 10.66
CA TYR A 52 -11.06 0.73 10.99
C TYR A 52 -11.39 1.57 12.23
N CYS A 53 -12.42 2.38 12.20
CA CYS A 53 -12.80 3.24 13.32
C CYS A 53 -14.30 3.49 13.34
N ASP A 54 -14.96 3.17 14.46
CA ASP A 54 -16.38 3.38 14.73
C ASP A 54 -16.56 4.72 15.44
N SER A 55 -17.13 5.71 14.77
CA SER A 55 -17.31 7.05 15.33
C SER A 55 -18.56 7.21 16.15
N ASN A 56 -19.57 6.37 15.92
CA ASN A 56 -20.92 6.52 16.49
C ASN A 56 -21.27 5.46 17.56
N GLY A 57 -20.45 4.39 17.67
CA GLY A 57 -20.61 3.34 18.67
C GLY A 57 -21.61 2.25 18.27
N ASP A 58 -21.94 2.11 16.98
CA ASP A 58 -22.90 1.11 16.50
C ASP A 58 -22.26 -0.26 16.22
N GLY A 59 -20.95 -0.35 16.29
CA GLY A 59 -20.18 -1.56 16.05
C GLY A 59 -19.69 -1.74 14.62
N THR A 60 -19.74 -0.69 13.82
CA THR A 60 -19.28 -0.64 12.42
C THR A 60 -18.37 0.56 12.23
N GLY A 61 -17.19 0.36 11.65
CA GLY A 61 -16.33 1.49 11.25
C GLY A 61 -16.96 2.30 10.13
N ASP A 62 -16.71 3.61 10.12
CA ASP A 62 -17.37 4.55 9.24
C ASP A 62 -16.41 5.66 8.74
N LEU A 63 -16.88 6.48 7.78
CA LEU A 63 -16.09 7.55 7.18
C LEU A 63 -15.72 8.64 8.20
N GLN A 64 -16.61 8.96 9.15
CA GLN A 64 -16.30 9.92 10.23
C GLN A 64 -15.24 9.37 11.17
N GLY A 65 -15.22 8.05 11.39
CA GLY A 65 -14.16 7.37 12.11
C GLY A 65 -12.81 7.52 11.40
N ILE A 66 -12.77 7.34 10.08
CA ILE A 66 -11.54 7.57 9.29
C ILE A 66 -11.10 9.04 9.39
N ILE A 67 -12.04 9.99 9.23
CA ILE A 67 -11.76 11.44 9.36
C ILE A 67 -11.14 11.75 10.72
N SER A 68 -11.63 11.13 11.80
CA SER A 68 -11.12 11.35 13.16
C SER A 68 -9.67 10.88 13.35
N GLN A 69 -9.18 9.99 12.46
CA GLN A 69 -7.83 9.43 12.51
C GLN A 69 -6.88 10.02 11.45
N LEU A 70 -7.30 11.01 10.67
CA LEU A 70 -6.44 11.59 9.64
C LEU A 70 -5.16 12.19 10.22
N ASP A 71 -5.20 12.80 11.42
CA ASP A 71 -4.00 13.35 12.05
C ASP A 71 -3.00 12.26 12.49
N TYR A 72 -3.48 11.03 12.79
CA TYR A 72 -2.60 9.89 13.00
C TYR A 72 -1.94 9.43 11.69
N LEU A 73 -2.67 9.43 10.59
CA LEU A 73 -2.18 8.99 9.30
C LEU A 73 -1.23 10.01 8.67
N ASN A 74 -1.64 11.28 8.66
CA ASN A 74 -0.85 12.43 8.22
C ASN A 74 -1.50 13.72 8.75
N ASP A 75 -0.81 14.49 9.56
CA ASP A 75 -1.35 15.73 10.15
C ASP A 75 -1.21 16.96 9.23
N GLY A 76 -0.53 16.80 8.10
CA GLY A 76 -0.27 17.87 7.13
C GLY A 76 0.77 18.89 7.56
N ASP A 77 1.40 18.69 8.73
CA ASP A 77 2.44 19.59 9.25
C ASP A 77 3.84 18.98 9.07
N PRO A 78 4.62 19.42 8.09
CA PRO A 78 5.94 18.86 7.84
C PRO A 78 6.98 19.13 8.96
N GLU A 79 6.68 20.05 9.89
CA GLU A 79 7.57 20.38 11.01
C GLU A 79 7.36 19.46 12.21
N LYS A 80 6.17 18.83 12.32
CA LYS A 80 5.88 17.81 13.32
C LYS A 80 6.29 16.43 12.83
N GLY A 81 6.42 15.52 13.73
CA GLY A 81 6.73 14.14 13.45
C GLY A 81 5.81 13.18 14.21
N ASP A 82 4.55 13.59 14.46
CA ASP A 82 3.65 12.87 15.34
C ASP A 82 2.72 11.89 14.59
N ASP A 83 2.67 11.99 13.26
CA ASP A 83 1.89 11.17 12.36
C ASP A 83 2.64 9.92 11.85
N LEU A 84 1.93 9.03 11.17
CA LEU A 84 2.52 7.89 10.44
C LEU A 84 3.29 8.35 9.20
N GLY A 85 2.85 9.45 8.58
CA GLY A 85 3.52 10.09 7.44
C GLY A 85 3.15 9.50 6.08
N ILE A 86 2.03 8.77 5.96
CA ILE A 86 1.54 8.25 4.68
C ILE A 86 1.05 9.40 3.80
N ASP A 87 1.12 9.24 2.50
CA ASP A 87 0.69 10.25 1.52
C ASP A 87 -0.30 9.72 0.47
N GLY A 88 -0.83 8.51 0.68
CA GLY A 88 -1.94 7.92 -0.05
C GLY A 88 -2.82 7.06 0.85
N ILE A 89 -4.13 7.08 0.62
CA ILE A 89 -5.11 6.19 1.26
C ILE A 89 -5.85 5.42 0.18
N TRP A 90 -5.98 4.11 0.38
CA TRP A 90 -6.87 3.25 -0.39
C TRP A 90 -8.00 2.75 0.50
N LEU A 91 -9.25 3.06 0.13
CA LEU A 91 -10.45 2.51 0.77
C LEU A 91 -10.92 1.27 0.00
N THR A 92 -11.14 0.15 0.69
CA THR A 92 -11.91 -0.97 0.17
C THR A 92 -13.35 -0.52 -0.15
N PRO A 93 -14.19 -1.31 -0.86
CA PRO A 93 -15.46 -0.81 -1.36
C PRO A 93 -16.33 -0.14 -0.29
N ILE A 94 -16.89 1.04 -0.64
CA ILE A 94 -17.68 1.89 0.27
C ILE A 94 -19.13 2.09 -0.20
N MET A 95 -19.47 1.52 -1.36
CA MET A 95 -20.79 1.65 -1.98
C MET A 95 -21.81 0.74 -1.29
N PRO A 96 -23.13 1.04 -1.38
CA PRO A 96 -24.21 0.18 -0.87
C PRO A 96 -24.10 -1.26 -1.35
N SER A 97 -24.13 -2.19 -0.42
CA SER A 97 -24.04 -3.63 -0.65
C SER A 97 -24.57 -4.39 0.57
N LYS A 98 -25.10 -5.60 0.36
CA LYS A 98 -25.58 -6.47 1.44
C LYS A 98 -24.44 -7.15 2.21
N SER A 99 -23.36 -7.51 1.52
CA SER A 99 -22.24 -8.17 2.17
C SER A 99 -21.46 -7.19 3.05
N TYR A 100 -20.80 -7.72 4.07
CA TYR A 100 -19.91 -6.92 4.91
C TYR A 100 -18.67 -6.41 4.14
N HIS A 101 -18.23 -7.14 3.12
CA HIS A 101 -17.06 -6.80 2.32
C HIS A 101 -17.33 -5.77 1.22
N LYS A 102 -18.61 -5.55 0.84
CA LYS A 102 -19.08 -4.55 -0.12
C LYS A 102 -18.67 -4.78 -1.59
N TYR A 103 -18.11 -5.91 -1.97
CA TYR A 103 -17.75 -6.19 -3.37
C TYR A 103 -18.98 -6.49 -4.26
N ASP A 104 -20.13 -6.89 -3.72
CA ASP A 104 -21.40 -7.02 -4.42
C ASP A 104 -22.15 -5.68 -4.45
N VAL A 105 -21.72 -4.75 -5.29
CA VAL A 105 -22.22 -3.37 -5.33
C VAL A 105 -23.67 -3.29 -5.81
N GLU A 106 -24.56 -2.71 -5.01
CA GLU A 106 -25.96 -2.44 -5.36
C GLU A 106 -26.18 -1.08 -6.03
N ASN A 107 -25.38 -0.08 -5.67
CA ASN A 107 -25.47 1.27 -6.21
C ASN A 107 -24.05 1.91 -6.25
N TYR A 108 -23.56 2.26 -7.44
CA TYR A 108 -22.24 2.88 -7.61
C TYR A 108 -22.20 4.38 -7.31
N TYR A 109 -23.34 5.02 -7.04
CA TYR A 109 -23.47 6.46 -6.92
C TYR A 109 -23.75 6.94 -5.49
N ASP A 110 -23.52 6.09 -4.51
CA ASP A 110 -23.82 6.39 -3.11
C ASP A 110 -22.80 5.74 -2.16
N ILE A 111 -22.85 6.15 -0.90
CA ILE A 111 -22.13 5.52 0.20
C ILE A 111 -23.06 4.56 0.92
N ASP A 112 -22.51 3.39 1.34
CA ASP A 112 -23.28 2.46 2.18
C ASP A 112 -23.77 3.18 3.46
N PRO A 113 -25.07 3.11 3.79
CA PRO A 113 -25.60 3.82 4.97
C PRO A 113 -24.92 3.46 6.30
N ALA A 114 -24.26 2.29 6.39
CA ALA A 114 -23.48 1.92 7.56
C ALA A 114 -22.15 2.67 7.64
N PHE A 115 -21.67 3.23 6.52
CA PHE A 115 -20.39 3.96 6.46
C PHE A 115 -20.56 5.48 6.46
N GLY A 116 -21.78 5.99 6.24
CA GLY A 116 -22.06 7.43 6.24
C GLY A 116 -22.80 7.91 5.01
N THR A 117 -22.50 9.11 4.59
CA THR A 117 -23.14 9.82 3.47
C THR A 117 -22.13 10.28 2.44
N LEU A 118 -22.61 10.78 1.29
CA LEU A 118 -21.76 11.43 0.28
C LEU A 118 -21.09 12.70 0.82
N GLU A 119 -21.75 13.42 1.74
CA GLU A 119 -21.20 14.60 2.41
C GLU A 119 -20.04 14.22 3.34
N ASP A 120 -20.12 13.05 4.02
CA ASP A 120 -19.02 12.51 4.82
C ASP A 120 -17.84 12.13 3.95
N PHE A 121 -18.09 11.56 2.76
CA PHE A 121 -17.06 11.25 1.79
C PHE A 121 -16.38 12.52 1.25
N ASP A 122 -17.17 13.55 0.89
CA ASP A 122 -16.63 14.84 0.43
C ASP A 122 -15.74 15.47 1.52
N ALA A 123 -16.13 15.37 2.80
CA ALA A 123 -15.33 15.85 3.93
C ALA A 123 -14.04 15.04 4.12
N LEU A 124 -14.08 13.73 3.91
CA LEU A 124 -12.89 12.87 3.95
C LEU A 124 -11.91 13.25 2.83
N ALA A 125 -12.39 13.37 1.60
CA ALA A 125 -11.56 13.75 0.44
C ALA A 125 -10.91 15.12 0.66
N GLU A 126 -11.67 16.11 1.11
CA GLU A 126 -11.14 17.43 1.46
C GLU A 126 -10.10 17.35 2.59
N GLY A 127 -10.37 16.53 3.62
CA GLY A 127 -9.47 16.31 4.73
C GLY A 127 -8.12 15.69 4.29
N CYS A 128 -8.16 14.72 3.38
CA CYS A 128 -6.98 14.12 2.76
C CYS A 128 -6.19 15.16 1.95
N HIS A 129 -6.85 15.88 1.06
CA HIS A 129 -6.21 16.87 0.18
C HIS A 129 -5.56 18.03 0.95
N LYS A 130 -6.17 18.50 2.04
CA LYS A 130 -5.57 19.53 2.92
C LYS A 130 -4.23 19.08 3.51
N ARG A 131 -4.03 17.77 3.65
CA ARG A 131 -2.80 17.15 4.19
C ARG A 131 -1.83 16.70 3.10
N GLY A 132 -2.19 16.86 1.80
CA GLY A 132 -1.40 16.37 0.67
C GLY A 132 -1.48 14.85 0.48
N VAL A 133 -2.51 14.22 1.03
CA VAL A 133 -2.78 12.78 0.91
C VAL A 133 -3.70 12.55 -0.29
N LYS A 134 -3.31 11.64 -1.19
CA LYS A 134 -4.15 11.15 -2.29
C LYS A 134 -5.15 10.11 -1.78
N LEU A 135 -6.39 10.18 -2.25
CA LEU A 135 -7.46 9.25 -1.89
C LEU A 135 -7.87 8.42 -3.11
N ILE A 136 -7.63 7.11 -3.06
CA ILE A 136 -8.16 6.17 -4.05
C ILE A 136 -9.22 5.27 -3.43
N ILE A 137 -10.18 4.85 -4.23
CA ILE A 137 -11.24 3.92 -3.81
C ILE A 137 -11.22 2.65 -4.63
N ASP A 138 -11.72 1.59 -4.05
CA ASP A 138 -11.95 0.32 -4.74
C ASP A 138 -13.10 0.47 -5.73
N LEU A 139 -12.91 -0.02 -6.96
CA LEU A 139 -13.92 0.03 -8.01
C LEU A 139 -14.08 -1.36 -8.63
N VAL A 140 -15.25 -1.94 -8.41
CA VAL A 140 -15.61 -3.28 -8.87
C VAL A 140 -16.24 -3.19 -10.27
N LEU A 141 -15.47 -3.55 -11.30
CA LEU A 141 -15.90 -3.47 -12.69
C LEU A 141 -16.21 -4.84 -13.32
N ASN A 142 -15.79 -5.95 -12.68
CA ASN A 142 -16.02 -7.28 -13.20
C ASN A 142 -17.48 -7.73 -13.02
N HIS A 143 -18.03 -7.49 -11.84
CA HIS A 143 -19.34 -7.99 -11.42
C HIS A 143 -20.11 -6.94 -10.63
N ILE A 144 -21.35 -7.25 -10.31
CA ILE A 144 -22.30 -6.38 -9.60
C ILE A 144 -23.15 -7.23 -8.68
N SER A 145 -23.87 -6.61 -7.73
CA SER A 145 -24.85 -7.35 -6.93
C SER A 145 -26.02 -7.89 -7.75
N SER A 146 -26.43 -9.12 -7.48
CA SER A 146 -27.69 -9.68 -8.01
C SER A 146 -28.93 -8.87 -7.59
N GLN A 147 -28.81 -7.99 -6.60
CA GLN A 147 -29.86 -7.08 -6.13
C GLN A 147 -29.83 -5.71 -6.81
N ASN A 148 -28.79 -5.43 -7.62
CA ASN A 148 -28.75 -4.16 -8.35
C ASN A 148 -29.97 -4.01 -9.27
N PRO A 149 -30.63 -2.83 -9.30
CA PRO A 149 -31.81 -2.60 -10.12
C PRO A 149 -31.64 -2.90 -11.62
N LEU A 150 -30.46 -2.65 -12.20
CA LEU A 150 -30.19 -2.98 -13.61
C LEU A 150 -30.22 -4.50 -13.83
N PHE A 151 -29.58 -5.28 -12.94
CA PHE A 151 -29.58 -6.73 -13.07
C PHE A 151 -30.95 -7.34 -12.82
N THR A 152 -31.67 -6.90 -11.78
CA THR A 152 -33.03 -7.42 -11.49
C THR A 152 -33.98 -7.12 -12.63
N GLN A 153 -33.86 -5.98 -13.30
CA GLN A 153 -34.63 -5.66 -14.49
C GLN A 153 -34.22 -6.53 -15.70
N ALA A 154 -32.90 -6.75 -15.91
CA ALA A 154 -32.40 -7.64 -16.96
C ALA A 154 -32.94 -9.06 -16.81
N VAL A 155 -32.92 -9.61 -15.59
CA VAL A 155 -33.50 -10.96 -15.30
C VAL A 155 -34.97 -11.04 -15.71
N LYS A 156 -35.77 -10.02 -15.40
CA LYS A 156 -37.17 -9.96 -15.76
C LYS A 156 -37.36 -9.95 -17.29
N GLU A 157 -36.63 -9.06 -17.96
CA GLU A 157 -36.67 -8.86 -19.41
C GLU A 157 -36.26 -10.14 -20.17
N VAL A 158 -35.18 -10.81 -19.74
CA VAL A 158 -34.73 -12.08 -20.33
C VAL A 158 -35.79 -13.17 -20.20
N ARG A 159 -36.46 -13.30 -19.04
CA ARG A 159 -37.53 -14.25 -18.81
C ARG A 159 -38.79 -13.97 -19.66
N GLU A 160 -39.00 -12.71 -20.05
CA GLU A 160 -40.04 -12.27 -20.97
C GLU A 160 -39.61 -12.38 -22.45
N GLY A 161 -38.40 -12.84 -22.74
CA GLY A 161 -37.84 -13.01 -24.09
C GLY A 161 -37.26 -11.74 -24.71
N ASN A 162 -37.09 -10.66 -23.93
CA ASN A 162 -36.46 -9.41 -24.37
C ASN A 162 -34.98 -9.41 -24.01
N LEU A 163 -34.10 -9.54 -25.01
CA LEU A 163 -32.65 -9.47 -24.87
C LEU A 163 -32.09 -8.10 -25.27
N ASP A 164 -32.88 -7.23 -25.90
CA ASP A 164 -32.44 -5.89 -26.35
C ASP A 164 -32.54 -4.82 -25.26
N GLY A 165 -33.04 -5.20 -24.08
CA GLY A 165 -33.16 -4.32 -22.91
C GLY A 165 -31.89 -4.26 -22.04
N ASN A 166 -32.08 -4.38 -20.72
CA ASN A 166 -30.97 -4.33 -19.76
C ASN A 166 -30.07 -5.60 -19.80
N ALA A 167 -30.50 -6.69 -20.48
CA ALA A 167 -29.67 -7.87 -20.67
C ALA A 167 -28.30 -7.57 -21.31
N LYS A 168 -28.23 -6.55 -22.16
CA LYS A 168 -27.01 -6.13 -22.86
C LYS A 168 -25.88 -5.62 -21.93
N TYR A 169 -26.22 -5.25 -20.69
CA TYR A 169 -25.22 -4.83 -19.70
C TYR A 169 -24.42 -5.99 -19.11
N PHE A 170 -24.92 -7.24 -19.24
CA PHE A 170 -24.39 -8.38 -18.52
C PHE A 170 -23.93 -9.50 -19.46
N GLU A 171 -23.04 -10.37 -18.98
CA GLU A 171 -22.60 -11.58 -19.68
C GLU A 171 -23.70 -12.63 -19.70
N ILE A 172 -24.82 -12.31 -20.39
CA ILE A 172 -26.00 -13.17 -20.55
C ILE A 172 -25.97 -13.81 -21.93
N HIS A 173 -25.90 -15.15 -21.95
CA HIS A 173 -25.83 -15.96 -23.14
C HIS A 173 -26.77 -17.19 -23.04
N PRO A 174 -27.11 -17.89 -24.16
CA PRO A 174 -27.73 -19.21 -24.10
C PRO A 174 -26.89 -20.14 -23.23
N LYS A 175 -27.55 -21.06 -22.49
CA LYS A 175 -26.86 -21.93 -21.52
C LYS A 175 -25.74 -22.79 -22.12
N ASP A 176 -25.83 -23.17 -23.38
CA ASP A 176 -24.82 -23.95 -24.12
C ASP A 176 -23.57 -23.15 -24.50
N TYR A 177 -23.57 -21.82 -24.30
CA TYR A 177 -22.39 -20.96 -24.43
C TYR A 177 -21.36 -21.26 -23.34
N PHE A 178 -21.80 -21.55 -22.12
CA PHE A 178 -20.94 -21.77 -20.96
C PHE A 178 -20.46 -23.22 -20.90
N ASP A 179 -19.26 -23.44 -20.45
CA ASP A 179 -18.78 -24.79 -20.14
C ASP A 179 -19.25 -25.24 -18.74
N GLU A 180 -19.13 -26.55 -18.47
CA GLU A 180 -19.64 -27.17 -17.22
C GLU A 180 -18.97 -26.63 -15.94
N LYS A 181 -17.85 -25.93 -16.06
CA LYS A 181 -17.08 -25.39 -14.92
C LYS A 181 -17.41 -23.93 -14.63
N THR A 182 -18.01 -23.23 -15.59
CA THR A 182 -18.40 -21.83 -15.43
C THR A 182 -19.58 -21.73 -14.49
N GLN A 183 -19.45 -20.99 -13.40
CA GLN A 183 -20.56 -20.70 -12.50
C GLN A 183 -21.47 -19.66 -13.13
N VAL A 184 -22.77 -19.92 -13.14
CA VAL A 184 -23.76 -19.07 -13.80
C VAL A 184 -25.04 -18.90 -12.98
N VAL A 185 -25.65 -17.74 -13.08
CA VAL A 185 -27.03 -17.49 -12.60
C VAL A 185 -28.00 -18.00 -13.66
N ASP A 186 -28.90 -18.91 -13.30
CA ASP A 186 -29.89 -19.51 -14.19
C ASP A 186 -31.07 -18.56 -14.49
N LEU A 187 -31.26 -18.23 -15.75
CA LEU A 187 -32.30 -17.32 -16.25
C LEU A 187 -33.34 -18.02 -17.16
N GLY A 188 -33.45 -19.35 -17.13
CA GLY A 188 -34.32 -20.15 -18.02
C GLY A 188 -33.56 -20.74 -19.20
N ASP A 189 -33.81 -20.30 -20.43
CA ASP A 189 -33.04 -20.71 -21.62
C ASP A 189 -31.65 -20.04 -21.69
N TYR A 190 -31.47 -19.01 -20.90
CA TYR A 190 -30.22 -18.22 -20.79
C TYR A 190 -29.57 -18.37 -19.41
N ALA A 191 -28.36 -17.93 -19.29
CA ALA A 191 -27.62 -17.79 -18.03
C ALA A 191 -26.74 -16.57 -18.06
N CYS A 192 -26.39 -16.05 -16.87
CA CYS A 192 -25.41 -14.98 -16.69
C CYS A 192 -24.17 -15.53 -15.99
N GLU A 193 -22.98 -15.21 -16.49
CA GLU A 193 -21.71 -15.55 -15.83
C GLU A 193 -21.63 -14.95 -14.41
N ALA A 194 -21.05 -15.71 -13.45
CA ALA A 194 -20.96 -15.31 -12.04
C ALA A 194 -19.80 -16.04 -11.34
N ASN A 195 -18.57 -15.77 -11.75
CA ASN A 195 -17.38 -16.53 -11.34
C ASN A 195 -17.10 -16.53 -9.83
N PHE A 196 -17.44 -15.46 -9.13
CA PHE A 196 -17.17 -15.33 -7.67
C PHE A 196 -18.30 -15.91 -6.82
N SER A 197 -19.55 -15.56 -7.15
CA SER A 197 -20.76 -16.00 -6.43
C SER A 197 -22.00 -15.83 -7.31
N LEU A 198 -23.02 -16.65 -7.07
CA LEU A 198 -24.33 -16.46 -7.73
C LEU A 198 -24.96 -15.08 -7.40
N ASP A 199 -24.53 -14.44 -6.34
CA ASP A 199 -24.94 -13.07 -5.99
C ASP A 199 -24.10 -11.98 -6.67
N MET A 200 -23.11 -12.38 -7.51
CA MET A 200 -22.21 -11.48 -8.21
C MET A 200 -22.20 -11.74 -9.73
N PRO A 201 -23.31 -11.48 -10.45
CA PRO A 201 -23.36 -11.60 -11.90
C PRO A 201 -22.41 -10.63 -12.58
N GLU A 202 -21.81 -11.06 -13.69
CA GLU A 202 -20.77 -10.29 -14.38
C GLU A 202 -21.35 -9.32 -15.40
N TRP A 203 -20.68 -8.16 -15.50
CA TRP A 203 -20.91 -7.17 -16.53
C TRP A 203 -20.40 -7.66 -17.89
N ASN A 204 -21.09 -7.30 -18.96
CA ASN A 204 -20.55 -7.41 -20.32
C ASN A 204 -19.63 -6.23 -20.60
N LEU A 205 -18.33 -6.43 -20.47
CA LEU A 205 -17.30 -5.38 -20.63
C LEU A 205 -17.10 -4.93 -22.09
N ASN A 206 -17.69 -5.68 -23.05
CA ASN A 206 -17.73 -5.28 -24.47
C ASN A 206 -18.94 -4.41 -24.82
N SER A 207 -19.94 -4.34 -23.95
CA SER A 207 -21.14 -3.54 -24.21
C SER A 207 -20.82 -2.04 -24.13
N GLU A 208 -21.19 -1.29 -25.17
CA GLU A 208 -21.06 0.16 -25.17
C GLU A 208 -21.91 0.82 -24.07
N ASP A 209 -23.07 0.24 -23.75
CA ASP A 209 -23.92 0.72 -22.67
C ASP A 209 -23.27 0.52 -21.30
N THR A 210 -22.58 -0.60 -21.08
CA THR A 210 -21.79 -0.87 -19.87
C THR A 210 -20.62 0.10 -19.77
N ARG A 211 -19.89 0.29 -20.85
CA ARG A 211 -18.78 1.26 -20.91
C ARG A 211 -19.25 2.68 -20.63
N GLU A 212 -20.39 3.08 -21.17
CA GLU A 212 -20.95 4.41 -20.89
C GLU A 212 -21.37 4.55 -19.42
N GLU A 213 -21.88 3.48 -18.80
CA GLU A 213 -22.18 3.49 -17.36
C GLU A 213 -20.91 3.62 -16.53
N PHE A 214 -19.84 2.88 -16.86
CA PHE A 214 -18.55 2.99 -16.17
C PHE A 214 -17.90 4.37 -16.33
N ARG A 215 -18.06 5.02 -17.49
CA ARG A 215 -17.62 6.42 -17.68
C ARG A 215 -18.33 7.37 -16.72
N LYS A 216 -19.64 7.20 -16.54
CA LYS A 216 -20.43 8.02 -15.59
C LYS A 216 -20.01 7.76 -14.15
N ILE A 217 -19.79 6.50 -13.78
CA ILE A 217 -19.32 6.11 -12.44
C ILE A 217 -17.95 6.71 -12.17
N ALA A 218 -16.99 6.54 -13.07
CA ALA A 218 -15.65 7.12 -12.92
C ALA A 218 -15.71 8.65 -12.78
N LYS A 219 -16.49 9.31 -13.65
CA LYS A 219 -16.67 10.77 -13.57
C LYS A 219 -17.29 11.21 -12.26
N PHE A 220 -18.31 10.50 -11.75
CA PHE A 220 -18.98 10.84 -10.50
C PHE A 220 -18.00 10.86 -9.32
N TRP A 221 -17.12 9.86 -9.21
CA TRP A 221 -16.17 9.77 -8.12
C TRP A 221 -14.97 10.72 -8.29
N LEU A 222 -14.44 10.85 -9.52
CA LEU A 222 -13.35 11.78 -9.80
C LEU A 222 -13.77 13.24 -9.57
N ASP A 223 -14.99 13.63 -9.93
CA ASP A 223 -15.56 14.97 -9.65
C ASP A 223 -15.73 15.22 -8.14
N ARG A 224 -15.88 14.17 -7.31
CA ARG A 224 -15.98 14.24 -5.85
C ARG A 224 -14.63 14.25 -5.13
N GLY A 225 -13.52 14.27 -5.87
CA GLY A 225 -12.20 14.38 -5.29
C GLY A 225 -11.45 13.04 -5.12
N VAL A 226 -11.95 11.96 -5.70
CA VAL A 226 -11.15 10.73 -5.81
C VAL A 226 -9.94 10.99 -6.70
N ASP A 227 -8.77 10.54 -6.26
CA ASP A 227 -7.52 10.71 -7.00
C ASP A 227 -7.18 9.51 -7.89
N GLY A 228 -7.91 8.42 -7.75
CA GLY A 228 -7.68 7.23 -8.52
C GLY A 228 -8.48 6.02 -8.06
N PHE A 229 -8.23 4.88 -8.66
CA PHE A 229 -8.97 3.66 -8.40
C PHE A 229 -8.05 2.48 -8.17
N ARG A 230 -8.42 1.62 -7.21
CA ARG A 230 -8.00 0.23 -7.21
C ARG A 230 -9.05 -0.57 -7.97
N LEU A 231 -8.64 -1.26 -9.00
CA LEU A 231 -9.53 -2.08 -9.81
C LEU A 231 -9.51 -3.52 -9.32
N ASP A 232 -10.69 -3.96 -8.90
CA ASP A 232 -10.93 -5.32 -8.44
C ASP A 232 -10.86 -6.33 -9.58
N ALA A 233 -10.28 -7.50 -9.30
CA ALA A 233 -10.39 -8.70 -10.12
C ALA A 233 -10.01 -8.53 -11.60
N CYS A 234 -8.97 -7.75 -11.93
CA CYS A 234 -8.57 -7.46 -13.31
C CYS A 234 -8.28 -8.72 -14.14
N LEU A 235 -7.87 -9.83 -13.52
CA LEU A 235 -7.66 -11.10 -14.19
C LEU A 235 -8.92 -11.58 -14.93
N TYR A 236 -10.11 -11.33 -14.35
CA TYR A 236 -11.40 -11.77 -14.87
C TYR A 236 -12.00 -10.84 -15.93
N TYR A 237 -11.34 -9.72 -16.26
CA TYR A 237 -11.75 -8.88 -17.39
C TYR A 237 -11.60 -9.60 -18.74
N THR A 238 -10.77 -10.66 -18.79
CA THR A 238 -10.65 -11.52 -19.95
C THR A 238 -11.56 -12.73 -19.80
N ASN A 239 -12.54 -12.86 -20.71
CA ASN A 239 -13.41 -14.02 -20.82
C ASN A 239 -13.58 -14.43 -22.29
N LYS A 240 -14.58 -15.29 -22.62
CA LYS A 240 -14.82 -15.72 -24.01
C LYS A 240 -15.23 -14.58 -24.94
N SER A 241 -15.87 -13.53 -24.42
CA SER A 241 -16.41 -12.41 -25.18
C SER A 241 -15.51 -11.17 -25.14
N THR A 242 -14.67 -11.03 -24.10
CA THR A 242 -13.93 -9.81 -23.79
C THR A 242 -12.42 -10.03 -23.81
N ASN A 243 -11.70 -9.12 -24.43
CA ASN A 243 -10.27 -8.92 -24.27
C ASN A 243 -10.03 -7.94 -23.11
N GLY A 244 -9.56 -8.44 -21.96
CA GLY A 244 -9.35 -7.64 -20.75
C GLY A 244 -8.31 -6.52 -20.91
N GLU A 245 -7.25 -6.72 -21.71
CA GLU A 245 -6.26 -5.66 -22.02
C GLU A 245 -6.93 -4.49 -22.75
N GLU A 246 -7.76 -4.76 -23.77
CA GLU A 246 -8.46 -3.72 -24.53
C GLU A 246 -9.49 -2.98 -23.67
N PHE A 247 -10.23 -3.70 -22.84
CA PHE A 247 -11.17 -3.10 -21.89
C PHE A 247 -10.43 -2.21 -20.88
N LEU A 248 -9.37 -2.73 -20.26
CA LEU A 248 -8.59 -1.99 -19.28
C LEU A 248 -7.96 -0.74 -19.91
N LYS A 249 -7.43 -0.85 -21.13
CA LYS A 249 -6.92 0.31 -21.86
C LYS A 249 -7.99 1.37 -22.08
N TRP A 250 -9.17 0.96 -22.54
CA TRP A 250 -10.30 1.86 -22.70
C TRP A 250 -10.67 2.57 -21.39
N PHE A 251 -10.70 1.84 -20.26
CA PHE A 251 -11.03 2.41 -18.96
C PHE A 251 -9.97 3.39 -18.45
N VAL A 252 -8.70 3.03 -18.55
CA VAL A 252 -7.56 3.90 -18.20
C VAL A 252 -7.59 5.19 -19.01
N ASP A 253 -7.76 5.11 -20.34
CA ASP A 253 -7.86 6.28 -21.21
C ASP A 253 -9.08 7.15 -20.83
N THR A 254 -10.22 6.52 -20.56
CA THR A 254 -11.44 7.22 -20.11
C THR A 254 -11.22 7.99 -18.80
N CYS A 255 -10.57 7.39 -17.81
CA CYS A 255 -10.26 8.06 -16.54
C CYS A 255 -9.28 9.23 -16.75
N ARG A 256 -8.26 9.06 -17.58
CA ARG A 256 -7.28 10.12 -17.89
C ARG A 256 -7.88 11.28 -18.69
N ASP A 257 -8.87 11.04 -19.53
CA ASP A 257 -9.65 12.09 -20.21
C ASP A 257 -10.47 12.94 -19.22
N ILE A 258 -10.89 12.37 -18.09
CA ILE A 258 -11.62 13.08 -17.02
C ILE A 258 -10.65 13.79 -16.08
N LYS A 259 -9.59 13.10 -15.62
CA LYS A 259 -8.58 13.59 -14.69
C LYS A 259 -7.20 13.06 -15.12
N SER A 260 -6.38 13.93 -15.70
CA SER A 260 -5.10 13.53 -16.35
C SER A 260 -4.06 12.96 -15.38
N ASP A 261 -4.14 13.27 -14.08
CA ASP A 261 -3.26 12.81 -13.00
C ASP A 261 -3.87 11.66 -12.19
N VAL A 262 -4.93 11.01 -12.70
CA VAL A 262 -5.54 9.85 -12.05
C VAL A 262 -4.54 8.73 -11.88
N TYR A 263 -4.53 8.10 -10.69
CA TYR A 263 -3.73 6.91 -10.41
C TYR A 263 -4.60 5.65 -10.42
N ILE A 264 -4.18 4.64 -11.15
CA ILE A 264 -4.93 3.39 -11.27
C ILE A 264 -4.02 2.21 -10.94
N VAL A 265 -4.43 1.41 -9.95
CA VAL A 265 -3.76 0.17 -9.57
C VAL A 265 -4.71 -1.02 -9.74
N GLY A 266 -4.26 -2.06 -10.43
CA GLY A 266 -5.05 -3.26 -10.68
C GLY A 266 -4.73 -4.40 -9.73
N GLU A 267 -5.76 -5.17 -9.40
CA GLU A 267 -5.59 -6.46 -8.77
C GLU A 267 -5.57 -7.56 -9.82
N THR A 268 -4.37 -8.11 -10.06
CA THR A 268 -4.18 -9.28 -10.90
C THR A 268 -3.46 -10.35 -10.12
N TRP A 269 -4.23 -11.16 -9.41
CA TRP A 269 -3.67 -12.26 -8.60
C TRP A 269 -3.36 -13.46 -9.49
N SER A 270 -2.26 -13.36 -10.22
CA SER A 270 -1.84 -14.36 -11.20
C SER A 270 -0.32 -14.35 -11.39
N GLY A 271 0.15 -15.09 -12.37
CA GLY A 271 1.56 -15.14 -12.76
C GLY A 271 2.03 -13.88 -13.50
N ASP A 272 3.36 -13.72 -13.58
CA ASP A 272 4.01 -12.55 -14.20
C ASP A 272 3.55 -12.29 -15.67
N ALA A 273 3.10 -13.32 -16.40
CA ALA A 273 2.70 -13.17 -17.80
C ALA A 273 1.34 -12.45 -17.95
N ASP A 274 0.38 -12.76 -17.06
CA ASP A 274 -0.93 -12.11 -17.07
C ASP A 274 -0.80 -10.64 -16.62
N ILE A 275 0.00 -10.41 -15.57
CA ILE A 275 0.31 -9.06 -15.09
C ILE A 275 0.98 -8.22 -16.17
N GLU A 276 2.03 -8.76 -16.84
CA GLU A 276 2.73 -8.10 -17.94
C GLU A 276 1.75 -7.77 -19.08
N GLY A 277 0.86 -8.72 -19.44
CA GLY A 277 -0.16 -8.50 -20.48
C GLY A 277 -1.06 -7.31 -20.17
N LEU A 278 -1.55 -7.19 -18.92
CA LEU A 278 -2.43 -6.09 -18.52
C LEU A 278 -1.71 -4.74 -18.42
N TYR A 279 -0.38 -4.70 -18.21
CA TYR A 279 0.38 -3.45 -18.25
C TYR A 279 0.40 -2.80 -19.66
N ASN A 280 0.19 -3.56 -20.74
CA ASN A 280 0.04 -2.99 -22.09
C ASN A 280 -1.16 -2.03 -22.23
N SER A 281 -2.13 -2.11 -21.32
CA SER A 281 -3.24 -1.16 -21.22
C SER A 281 -2.82 0.27 -20.87
N GLY A 282 -1.60 0.44 -20.37
CA GLY A 282 -1.12 1.71 -19.83
C GLY A 282 -1.52 1.98 -18.39
N ILE A 283 -2.06 0.99 -17.65
CA ILE A 283 -2.34 1.11 -16.21
C ILE A 283 -1.08 1.48 -15.44
N ASP A 284 -1.22 2.32 -14.40
CA ASP A 284 -0.05 2.82 -13.65
C ASP A 284 0.62 1.72 -12.82
N SER A 285 -0.17 0.87 -12.15
CA SER A 285 0.35 -0.17 -11.26
C SER A 285 -0.47 -1.46 -11.33
N GLN A 286 0.20 -2.56 -10.98
CA GLN A 286 -0.41 -3.85 -10.64
C GLN A 286 0.20 -4.33 -9.33
N PHE A 287 -0.63 -4.87 -8.41
CA PHE A 287 -0.12 -5.41 -7.16
C PHE A 287 0.85 -6.58 -7.39
N ALA A 288 2.02 -6.51 -6.79
CA ALA A 288 3.10 -7.48 -6.98
C ALA A 288 2.94 -8.69 -6.02
N PHE A 289 1.86 -9.46 -6.18
CA PHE A 289 1.44 -10.57 -5.29
C PHE A 289 2.54 -11.59 -5.00
N LYS A 290 3.41 -11.89 -5.95
CA LYS A 290 4.49 -12.88 -5.76
C LYS A 290 5.48 -12.50 -4.67
N PHE A 291 5.55 -11.23 -4.26
CA PHE A 291 6.43 -10.77 -3.18
C PHE A 291 5.74 -10.70 -1.84
N ALA A 292 4.41 -10.70 -1.82
CA ALA A 292 3.57 -10.50 -0.64
C ALA A 292 3.26 -11.81 0.11
N THR A 293 2.79 -11.66 1.35
CA THR A 293 2.24 -12.70 2.23
C THR A 293 3.24 -13.69 2.84
N ALA A 294 2.69 -14.63 3.60
CA ALA A 294 3.44 -15.70 4.24
C ALA A 294 4.24 -16.57 3.26
N SER A 295 3.74 -16.75 2.04
CA SER A 295 4.35 -17.55 0.97
C SER A 295 5.11 -16.70 -0.05
N GLY A 296 5.11 -15.37 0.10
CA GLY A 296 5.77 -14.47 -0.83
C GLY A 296 7.29 -14.44 -0.70
N LEU A 297 7.93 -13.99 -1.77
CA LEU A 297 9.40 -14.01 -1.84
C LEU A 297 10.07 -13.13 -0.78
N ILE A 298 9.44 -12.03 -0.33
CA ILE A 298 10.01 -11.21 0.75
C ILE A 298 10.15 -12.04 2.02
N ASN A 299 9.08 -12.70 2.47
CA ASN A 299 9.11 -13.55 3.67
C ASN A 299 10.06 -14.76 3.53
N GLU A 300 10.06 -15.40 2.35
CA GLU A 300 10.97 -16.51 2.05
C GLU A 300 12.44 -16.09 2.18
N PHE A 301 12.82 -14.98 1.55
CA PHE A 301 14.22 -14.56 1.52
C PHE A 301 14.70 -13.94 2.83
N ILE A 302 13.84 -13.29 3.59
CA ILE A 302 14.15 -12.88 4.98
C ILE A 302 14.41 -14.13 5.82
N SER A 303 13.55 -15.14 5.72
CA SER A 303 13.68 -16.39 6.50
C SER A 303 14.89 -17.25 6.11
N THR A 304 15.47 -17.04 4.93
CA THR A 304 16.60 -17.79 4.40
C THR A 304 17.87 -16.97 4.21
N SER A 305 17.88 -15.72 4.69
CA SER A 305 19.00 -14.77 4.61
C SER A 305 19.57 -14.61 3.19
N LYS A 306 18.69 -14.44 2.16
CA LYS A 306 19.11 -14.36 0.75
C LYS A 306 18.84 -12.97 0.15
N GLY A 307 19.44 -11.95 0.71
CA GLY A 307 19.23 -10.55 0.33
C GLY A 307 19.58 -10.23 -1.10
N LYS A 308 20.74 -10.67 -1.58
CA LYS A 308 21.19 -10.50 -2.97
C LYS A 308 20.18 -11.08 -3.98
N ALA A 309 19.62 -12.25 -3.68
CA ALA A 309 18.65 -12.90 -4.55
C ALA A 309 17.32 -12.15 -4.58
N LEU A 310 16.83 -11.66 -3.44
CA LEU A 310 15.59 -10.85 -3.39
C LEU A 310 15.71 -9.57 -4.21
N VAL A 311 16.78 -8.80 -4.00
CA VAL A 311 17.03 -7.56 -4.76
C VAL A 311 17.04 -7.85 -6.26
N SER A 312 17.76 -8.87 -6.71
CA SER A 312 17.79 -9.28 -8.11
C SER A 312 16.40 -9.62 -8.65
N LYS A 313 15.57 -10.33 -7.86
CA LYS A 313 14.23 -10.72 -8.29
C LYS A 313 13.26 -9.55 -8.37
N VAL A 314 13.27 -8.63 -7.38
CA VAL A 314 12.41 -7.44 -7.40
C VAL A 314 12.76 -6.55 -8.59
N LEU A 315 14.04 -6.22 -8.79
CA LEU A 315 14.46 -5.35 -9.89
C LEU A 315 14.26 -6.00 -11.26
N SER A 316 14.40 -7.33 -11.37
CA SER A 316 14.12 -8.03 -12.62
C SER A 316 12.62 -8.06 -12.94
N TYR A 317 11.76 -8.17 -11.93
CA TYR A 317 10.31 -8.06 -12.09
C TYR A 317 9.92 -6.65 -12.55
N ASP A 318 10.36 -5.61 -11.87
CA ASP A 318 10.15 -4.22 -12.21
C ASP A 318 10.60 -3.93 -13.66
N SER A 319 11.82 -4.29 -14.02
CA SER A 319 12.34 -4.16 -15.39
C SER A 319 11.53 -4.94 -16.43
N LYS A 320 10.92 -6.07 -16.05
CA LYS A 320 10.05 -6.84 -16.96
C LYS A 320 8.73 -6.10 -17.20
N MET A 321 8.09 -5.57 -16.15
CA MET A 321 6.83 -4.83 -16.28
C MET A 321 7.01 -3.53 -17.05
N ARG A 322 8.15 -2.83 -16.88
CA ARG A 322 8.49 -1.62 -17.65
C ARG A 322 8.63 -1.84 -19.15
N LYS A 323 8.88 -3.05 -19.60
CA LYS A 323 8.89 -3.35 -21.05
C LYS A 323 7.49 -3.29 -21.65
N ALA A 324 6.46 -3.62 -20.88
CA ALA A 324 5.07 -3.52 -21.30
C ALA A 324 4.53 -2.09 -21.13
N ASN A 325 4.88 -1.43 -20.01
CA ASN A 325 4.55 -0.02 -19.76
C ASN A 325 5.75 0.72 -19.16
N ALA A 326 6.41 1.59 -19.93
CA ALA A 326 7.60 2.33 -19.50
C ALA A 326 7.34 3.29 -18.31
N ASP A 327 6.10 3.63 -18.06
CA ASP A 327 5.68 4.54 -16.99
C ASP A 327 5.05 3.82 -15.80
N GLU A 328 5.11 2.47 -15.78
CA GLU A 328 4.61 1.69 -14.66
C GLU A 328 5.26 2.12 -13.34
N ILE A 329 4.51 1.97 -12.25
CA ILE A 329 4.95 2.18 -10.88
C ILE A 329 4.75 0.86 -10.13
N ASN A 330 5.84 0.21 -9.71
CA ASN A 330 5.74 -1.04 -8.97
C ASN A 330 4.91 -0.85 -7.68
N ALA A 331 4.06 -1.82 -7.31
CA ALA A 331 3.18 -1.75 -6.15
C ALA A 331 3.46 -2.93 -5.20
N LEU A 332 4.39 -2.72 -4.27
CA LEU A 332 4.79 -3.71 -3.27
C LEU A 332 3.95 -3.59 -2.00
N PHE A 333 3.65 -4.73 -1.39
CA PHE A 333 2.93 -4.85 -0.13
C PHE A 333 3.35 -6.13 0.60
N LEU A 334 3.02 -6.26 1.89
CA LEU A 334 3.26 -7.49 2.66
C LEU A 334 1.97 -8.28 2.89
N SER A 335 0.87 -7.62 3.16
CA SER A 335 -0.45 -8.21 3.34
C SER A 335 -1.55 -7.24 2.88
N ASN A 336 -2.77 -7.75 2.70
CA ASN A 336 -3.96 -6.97 2.37
C ASN A 336 -5.20 -7.60 3.04
N HIS A 337 -6.39 -7.07 2.73
CA HIS A 337 -7.65 -7.54 3.29
C HIS A 337 -8.07 -8.96 2.84
N ASP A 338 -7.47 -9.53 1.80
CA ASP A 338 -7.76 -10.88 1.27
C ASP A 338 -6.72 -11.93 1.68
N GLN A 339 -5.69 -11.53 2.42
CA GLN A 339 -4.59 -12.40 2.78
C GLN A 339 -4.26 -12.32 4.26
N SER A 340 -3.74 -13.43 4.80
CA SER A 340 -3.29 -13.47 6.19
C SER A 340 -2.31 -12.34 6.49
N ARG A 341 -2.53 -11.64 7.61
CA ARG A 341 -1.64 -10.58 8.06
C ARG A 341 -0.21 -11.07 8.19
N ILE A 342 0.74 -10.28 7.74
CA ILE A 342 2.16 -10.66 7.78
C ILE A 342 2.65 -10.94 9.21
N GLY A 343 2.09 -10.26 10.21
CA GLY A 343 2.33 -10.52 11.62
C GLY A 343 2.12 -11.98 12.02
N ASN A 344 1.12 -12.68 11.45
CA ASN A 344 0.90 -14.11 11.71
C ASN A 344 2.11 -14.98 11.34
N SER A 345 2.90 -14.55 10.37
CA SER A 345 4.09 -15.30 9.91
C SER A 345 5.37 -14.87 10.61
N LEU A 346 5.46 -13.61 11.03
CA LEU A 346 6.70 -13.01 11.53
C LEU A 346 6.76 -12.86 13.04
N SER A 347 5.63 -12.59 13.74
CA SER A 347 5.64 -12.30 15.18
C SER A 347 6.25 -13.41 16.03
N SER A 348 6.08 -14.67 15.64
CA SER A 348 6.68 -15.82 16.33
C SER A 348 8.21 -15.89 16.19
N LYS A 349 8.79 -15.18 15.22
CA LYS A 349 10.24 -15.09 15.00
C LYS A 349 10.86 -13.91 15.78
N GLY A 350 10.08 -12.90 16.10
CA GLY A 350 10.49 -11.71 16.85
C GLY A 350 10.16 -10.40 16.16
N LEU A 351 10.10 -9.34 16.93
CA LEU A 351 9.82 -7.97 16.46
C LEU A 351 10.85 -7.48 15.42
N ASP A 352 12.08 -7.96 15.49
CA ASP A 352 13.14 -7.66 14.53
C ASP A 352 12.81 -8.14 13.11
N TYR A 353 12.12 -9.28 12.97
CA TYR A 353 11.64 -9.77 11.67
C TYR A 353 10.54 -8.87 11.08
N GLU A 354 9.60 -8.41 11.91
CA GLU A 354 8.53 -7.50 11.46
C GLU A 354 9.11 -6.14 11.02
N LYS A 355 10.00 -5.57 11.83
CA LYS A 355 10.72 -4.33 11.49
C LYS A 355 11.53 -4.47 10.20
N PHE A 356 12.28 -5.56 10.08
CA PHE A 356 13.11 -5.77 8.91
C PHE A 356 12.29 -5.95 7.64
N ALA A 357 11.18 -6.70 7.69
CA ALA A 357 10.27 -6.86 6.57
C ALA A 357 9.71 -5.51 6.07
N ALA A 358 9.33 -4.62 7.00
CA ALA A 358 8.90 -3.27 6.68
C ALA A 358 10.00 -2.48 5.92
N ALA A 359 11.24 -2.48 6.43
CA ALA A 359 12.36 -1.81 5.78
C ALA A 359 12.65 -2.38 4.38
N VAL A 360 12.56 -3.70 4.22
CA VAL A 360 12.82 -4.36 2.95
C VAL A 360 11.82 -3.94 1.89
N TYR A 361 10.49 -4.11 2.12
CA TYR A 361 9.53 -3.83 1.03
C TYR A 361 9.36 -2.35 0.74
N MET A 362 9.40 -1.49 1.78
CA MET A 362 9.18 -0.06 1.60
C MET A 362 10.35 0.64 0.89
N LEU A 363 11.57 0.18 1.06
CA LEU A 363 12.74 0.85 0.47
C LEU A 363 13.02 0.44 -0.98
N PHE A 364 12.23 -0.44 -1.59
CA PHE A 364 12.32 -0.67 -3.04
C PHE A 364 11.68 0.47 -3.86
N PRO A 365 12.03 0.59 -5.17
CA PRO A 365 11.35 1.50 -6.09
C PRO A 365 9.85 1.25 -6.20
N GLY A 366 9.10 2.29 -6.54
CA GLY A 366 7.65 2.27 -6.69
C GLY A 366 6.90 2.67 -5.42
N ASN A 367 5.61 2.36 -5.41
CA ASN A 367 4.70 2.58 -4.30
C ASN A 367 4.77 1.44 -3.29
N SER A 368 4.60 1.76 -2.02
CA SER A 368 4.39 0.78 -0.97
C SER A 368 2.95 0.86 -0.48
N PHE A 369 2.33 -0.30 -0.23
CA PHE A 369 0.99 -0.39 0.33
C PHE A 369 1.06 -1.07 1.68
N THR A 370 0.67 -0.35 2.73
CA THR A 370 0.61 -0.85 4.11
C THR A 370 -0.84 -1.17 4.45
N TYR A 371 -1.13 -2.41 4.81
CA TYR A 371 -2.46 -2.79 5.27
C TYR A 371 -2.68 -2.30 6.71
N TYR A 372 -3.82 -1.66 7.01
CA TYR A 372 -4.07 -1.07 8.34
C TYR A 372 -3.76 -2.06 9.47
N GLY A 373 -3.05 -1.57 10.48
CA GLY A 373 -2.61 -2.36 11.62
C GLY A 373 -1.36 -3.20 11.39
N GLU A 374 -0.80 -3.24 10.17
CA GLU A 374 0.49 -3.86 9.90
C GLU A 374 1.60 -3.13 10.67
N GLU A 375 1.54 -1.81 10.72
CA GLU A 375 2.48 -0.94 11.42
C GLU A 375 2.49 -1.10 12.95
N ILE A 376 1.48 -1.75 13.51
CA ILE A 376 1.41 -2.09 14.94
C ILE A 376 1.51 -3.59 15.22
N GLY A 377 1.77 -4.41 14.20
CA GLY A 377 1.92 -5.85 14.33
C GLY A 377 0.62 -6.57 14.64
N MET A 378 -0.53 -6.12 14.09
CA MET A 378 -1.80 -6.82 14.26
C MET A 378 -1.77 -8.22 13.68
N LEU A 379 -2.42 -9.13 14.39
CA LEU A 379 -2.61 -10.52 14.00
C LEU A 379 -4.05 -10.77 13.58
N GLY A 380 -4.25 -11.72 12.68
CA GLY A 380 -5.56 -12.34 12.45
C GLY A 380 -5.73 -13.55 13.36
N PRO A 381 -6.92 -13.84 13.88
CA PRO A 381 -7.17 -15.01 14.74
C PRO A 381 -7.06 -16.34 13.99
N SER A 382 -6.99 -16.31 12.66
CA SER A 382 -6.78 -17.46 11.77
C SER A 382 -5.95 -17.04 10.55
N THR A 383 -5.37 -18.01 9.86
CA THR A 383 -4.67 -17.82 8.58
C THR A 383 -5.55 -18.18 7.38
N THR A 384 -6.82 -18.52 7.58
CA THR A 384 -7.78 -18.90 6.55
C THR A 384 -9.13 -18.25 6.81
N GLY A 385 -9.73 -17.68 5.76
CA GLY A 385 -11.00 -16.98 5.78
C GLY A 385 -10.87 -15.47 5.95
N ASP A 386 -11.46 -14.72 5.03
CA ASP A 386 -11.25 -13.26 4.87
C ASP A 386 -11.61 -12.45 6.10
N ALA A 387 -12.69 -12.81 6.80
CA ALA A 387 -13.10 -12.13 8.03
C ALA A 387 -11.99 -12.10 9.09
N TYR A 388 -11.15 -13.14 9.14
CA TYR A 388 -10.04 -13.25 10.09
C TYR A 388 -8.86 -12.33 9.77
N PHE A 389 -8.78 -11.82 8.55
CA PHE A 389 -7.76 -10.86 8.13
C PHE A 389 -8.20 -9.42 8.40
N ARG A 390 -9.52 -9.19 8.50
CA ARG A 390 -10.19 -7.88 8.59
C ARG A 390 -10.59 -7.53 10.03
N THR A 391 -9.70 -7.87 10.98
CA THR A 391 -9.90 -7.57 12.42
C THR A 391 -9.89 -6.07 12.68
N PRO A 392 -10.63 -5.58 13.71
CA PRO A 392 -10.70 -4.16 14.04
C PRO A 392 -9.35 -3.54 14.38
N MET A 393 -9.11 -2.32 13.86
CA MET A 393 -7.92 -1.54 14.20
C MET A 393 -7.84 -1.25 15.70
N VAL A 394 -6.64 -1.36 16.27
CA VAL A 394 -6.40 -1.16 17.70
C VAL A 394 -5.66 0.15 17.93
N PHE A 395 -6.40 1.23 18.16
CA PHE A 395 -5.80 2.53 18.52
C PHE A 395 -5.31 2.58 19.98
N ASP A 396 -6.04 1.98 20.89
CA ASP A 396 -5.68 1.88 22.31
C ASP A 396 -5.96 0.46 22.83
N SER A 397 -4.92 -0.29 23.17
CA SER A 397 -5.04 -1.67 23.64
C SER A 397 -5.71 -1.80 25.04
N GLU A 398 -5.77 -0.70 25.80
CA GLU A 398 -6.46 -0.65 27.09
C GLU A 398 -7.95 -0.31 26.93
N ASN A 399 -8.35 0.25 25.78
CA ASN A 399 -9.72 0.64 25.49
C ASN A 399 -10.07 0.37 24.02
N MET A 400 -10.11 -0.92 23.66
CA MET A 400 -10.38 -1.36 22.30
C MET A 400 -11.82 -1.04 21.89
N GLN A 401 -11.99 -0.65 20.62
CA GLN A 401 -13.30 -0.45 20.01
C GLN A 401 -14.05 -1.78 19.90
N LYS A 402 -15.39 -1.71 19.96
CA LYS A 402 -16.27 -2.88 19.84
C LYS A 402 -16.86 -2.98 18.42
N ILE A 403 -16.00 -3.07 17.45
CA ILE A 403 -16.43 -3.28 16.07
C ILE A 403 -16.72 -4.77 15.88
N ARG A 404 -17.82 -5.08 15.19
CA ARG A 404 -18.23 -6.46 14.89
C ARG A 404 -17.70 -6.87 13.53
N VAL A 405 -17.06 -8.02 13.49
CA VAL A 405 -16.65 -8.64 12.23
C VAL A 405 -17.50 -9.90 12.01
N GLU A 406 -17.99 -10.06 10.80
CA GLU A 406 -18.77 -11.23 10.41
C GLU A 406 -18.02 -12.53 10.76
N SER A 407 -18.72 -13.52 11.23
CA SER A 407 -18.22 -14.86 11.60
C SER A 407 -17.31 -14.93 12.84
N ILE A 408 -16.77 -13.83 13.34
CA ILE A 408 -15.85 -13.83 14.50
C ILE A 408 -16.32 -12.96 15.67
N GLY A 409 -17.38 -12.14 15.49
CA GLY A 409 -17.97 -11.32 16.53
C GLY A 409 -17.19 -10.06 16.86
N ASP A 410 -17.16 -9.65 18.14
CA ASP A 410 -16.58 -8.41 18.63
C ASP A 410 -15.46 -8.62 19.68
N SER A 411 -14.98 -9.86 19.82
CA SER A 411 -13.93 -10.22 20.79
C SER A 411 -12.61 -10.45 20.08
N PHE A 412 -11.70 -9.50 20.20
CA PHE A 412 -10.37 -9.53 19.59
C PHE A 412 -9.30 -9.36 20.65
N GLU A 413 -8.14 -9.94 20.42
CA GLU A 413 -6.95 -9.71 21.24
C GLU A 413 -6.20 -8.48 20.73
N ALA A 414 -5.63 -7.72 21.68
CA ALA A 414 -4.71 -6.65 21.33
C ALA A 414 -3.47 -7.20 20.62
N PRO A 415 -2.85 -6.44 19.70
CA PRO A 415 -1.60 -6.85 19.10
C PRO A 415 -0.52 -7.10 20.17
N PRO A 416 0.43 -8.02 19.92
CA PRO A 416 1.47 -8.38 20.90
C PRO A 416 2.26 -7.18 21.43
N HIS A 417 2.37 -6.13 20.62
CA HIS A 417 3.17 -4.92 20.93
C HIS A 417 2.31 -3.74 21.41
N GLY A 418 1.01 -3.95 21.64
CA GLY A 418 0.06 -2.88 22.01
C GLY A 418 -0.51 -2.14 20.80
N GLY A 419 -1.49 -1.26 21.05
CA GLY A 419 -2.10 -0.42 20.02
C GLY A 419 -1.26 0.82 19.65
N VAL A 420 -1.83 1.65 18.78
CA VAL A 420 -1.18 2.90 18.32
C VAL A 420 -0.70 3.76 19.48
N LYS A 421 -1.56 4.01 20.47
CA LYS A 421 -1.24 4.85 21.64
C LYS A 421 -0.03 4.34 22.43
N GLN A 422 0.03 3.03 22.68
CA GLN A 422 1.12 2.41 23.43
C GLN A 422 2.41 2.45 22.62
N GLN A 423 2.34 2.18 21.31
CA GLN A 423 3.52 2.15 20.45
C GLN A 423 4.06 3.54 20.12
N LEU A 424 3.22 4.58 20.03
CA LEU A 424 3.72 5.96 19.90
C LEU A 424 4.57 6.39 21.11
N ALA A 425 4.25 5.89 22.31
CA ALA A 425 5.01 6.18 23.51
C ALA A 425 6.35 5.41 23.62
N ASP A 426 6.52 4.34 22.87
CA ASP A 426 7.74 3.53 22.83
C ASP A 426 8.56 3.84 21.55
N LYS A 427 9.67 4.58 21.71
CA LYS A 427 10.55 4.98 20.59
C LYS A 427 11.09 3.80 19.76
N ASP A 428 11.19 2.62 20.37
CA ASP A 428 11.73 1.41 19.75
C ASP A 428 10.60 0.48 19.23
N SER A 429 9.35 0.94 19.22
CA SER A 429 8.19 0.18 18.73
C SER A 429 8.25 -0.09 17.23
N LEU A 430 7.40 -1.01 16.77
CA LEU A 430 7.20 -1.28 15.34
C LEU A 430 6.63 -0.05 14.63
N LEU A 431 5.63 0.61 15.24
CA LEU A 431 5.02 1.82 14.68
C LEU A 431 6.04 2.94 14.45
N ASN A 432 6.88 3.23 15.45
CA ASN A 432 7.90 4.26 15.29
C ASN A 432 8.98 3.86 14.28
N PHE A 433 9.20 2.58 14.07
CA PHE A 433 10.06 2.08 13.00
C PHE A 433 9.44 2.31 11.61
N TYR A 434 8.14 2.02 11.42
CA TYR A 434 7.40 2.35 10.18
C TYR A 434 7.44 3.84 9.86
N ARG A 435 7.19 4.70 10.85
CA ARG A 435 7.25 6.17 10.71
C ARG A 435 8.62 6.64 10.20
N ARG A 436 9.70 6.10 10.74
CA ARG A 436 11.07 6.41 10.31
C ARG A 436 11.33 5.99 8.87
N ILE A 437 10.87 4.80 8.45
CA ILE A 437 11.07 4.30 7.08
C ILE A 437 10.29 5.15 6.09
N ILE A 438 9.00 5.39 6.33
CA ILE A 438 8.14 6.19 5.45
C ILE A 438 8.75 7.57 5.26
N ARG A 439 9.15 8.24 6.35
CA ARG A 439 9.79 9.55 6.30
C ARG A 439 11.12 9.52 5.54
N ALA A 440 11.93 8.50 5.74
CA ALA A 440 13.19 8.36 5.03
C ALA A 440 12.97 8.14 3.52
N LYS A 441 12.00 7.34 3.11
CA LYS A 441 11.65 7.15 1.69
C LYS A 441 11.19 8.46 1.05
N LEU A 442 10.36 9.25 1.73
CA LEU A 442 9.93 10.57 1.26
C LEU A 442 11.11 11.56 1.11
N GLN A 443 12.06 11.55 2.05
CA GLN A 443 13.28 12.39 2.01
C GLN A 443 14.27 11.96 0.94
N ASN A 444 14.22 10.69 0.50
CA ASN A 444 15.07 10.10 -0.51
C ASN A 444 14.23 9.68 -1.73
N SER A 445 13.54 10.66 -2.30
CA SER A 445 12.53 10.47 -3.33
C SER A 445 13.03 9.77 -4.60
N GLU A 446 14.35 9.81 -4.86
CA GLU A 446 15.01 9.08 -5.94
C GLU A 446 14.83 7.56 -5.79
N ILE A 447 14.66 7.03 -4.56
CA ILE A 447 14.43 5.60 -4.35
C ILE A 447 13.09 5.16 -4.98
N ALA A 448 12.02 5.87 -4.65
CA ALA A 448 10.69 5.52 -5.16
C ALA A 448 10.60 5.70 -6.70
N ARG A 449 11.29 6.70 -7.26
CA ARG A 449 11.18 7.14 -8.66
C ARG A 449 12.22 6.54 -9.60
N ALA A 450 13.11 5.69 -9.09
CA ALA A 450 14.15 5.06 -9.91
C ALA A 450 13.52 4.06 -10.90
N LYS A 451 13.50 4.42 -12.19
CA LYS A 451 13.02 3.53 -13.26
C LYS A 451 14.02 2.44 -13.65
N ASP A 452 15.30 2.65 -13.39
CA ASP A 452 16.41 1.75 -13.77
C ASP A 452 17.32 1.46 -12.58
N ALA A 453 16.73 1.08 -11.43
CA ALA A 453 17.52 0.70 -10.26
C ALA A 453 18.39 -0.53 -10.56
N LYS A 454 19.64 -0.51 -10.07
CA LYS A 454 20.65 -1.51 -10.39
C LYS A 454 21.08 -2.27 -9.14
N ALA A 455 20.97 -3.59 -9.19
CA ALA A 455 21.52 -4.45 -8.14
C ALA A 455 23.05 -4.28 -8.07
N VAL A 456 23.58 -4.26 -6.85
CA VAL A 456 25.02 -4.19 -6.57
C VAL A 456 25.45 -5.46 -5.84
N ASP A 457 26.47 -6.12 -6.36
CA ASP A 457 27.07 -7.29 -5.70
C ASP A 457 28.14 -6.83 -4.70
N LEU A 458 27.86 -7.01 -3.41
CA LEU A 458 28.79 -6.68 -2.33
C LEU A 458 29.56 -7.92 -1.79
N GLY A 459 29.49 -9.06 -2.50
CA GLY A 459 30.29 -10.26 -2.20
C GLY A 459 29.71 -11.16 -1.10
N ASP A 460 28.54 -10.85 -0.54
CA ASP A 460 27.84 -11.68 0.45
C ASP A 460 26.40 -11.91 0.01
N ASP A 461 25.94 -13.17 0.01
CA ASP A 461 24.60 -13.54 -0.44
C ASP A 461 23.49 -13.06 0.54
N ALA A 462 23.82 -12.84 1.81
CA ALA A 462 22.89 -12.28 2.79
C ALA A 462 22.74 -10.76 2.65
N VAL A 463 23.66 -10.08 1.93
CA VAL A 463 23.57 -8.63 1.72
C VAL A 463 22.90 -8.32 0.40
N GLY A 464 21.71 -7.70 0.49
CA GLY A 464 20.99 -7.18 -0.66
C GLY A 464 21.27 -5.71 -0.85
N ALA A 465 21.71 -5.29 -2.05
CA ALA A 465 22.04 -3.89 -2.33
C ALA A 465 21.61 -3.48 -3.74
N PHE A 466 21.19 -2.21 -3.88
CA PHE A 466 20.91 -1.60 -5.18
C PHE A 466 21.15 -0.09 -5.16
N ILE A 467 21.39 0.47 -6.33
CA ILE A 467 21.48 1.92 -6.56
C ILE A 467 20.22 2.36 -7.28
N ALA A 468 19.59 3.38 -6.73
CA ALA A 468 18.47 4.11 -7.30
C ALA A 468 18.94 5.48 -7.79
N GLU A 469 18.50 5.88 -8.98
CA GLU A 469 18.81 7.19 -9.57
C GLU A 469 17.57 7.85 -10.13
N HIS A 470 17.37 9.12 -9.79
CA HIS A 470 16.30 9.95 -10.35
C HIS A 470 16.73 11.42 -10.32
N ASP A 471 16.52 12.15 -11.44
CA ASP A 471 16.84 13.56 -11.59
C ASP A 471 18.28 13.93 -11.15
N GLY A 472 19.25 13.06 -11.48
CA GLY A 472 20.66 13.25 -11.16
C GLY A 472 21.03 13.04 -9.70
N LYS A 473 20.09 12.62 -8.86
CA LYS A 473 20.33 12.18 -7.48
C LYS A 473 20.47 10.67 -7.43
N GLN A 474 21.42 10.21 -6.64
CA GLN A 474 21.67 8.80 -6.41
C GLN A 474 21.55 8.45 -4.93
N ALA A 475 20.87 7.35 -4.65
CA ALA A 475 20.88 6.67 -3.37
C ALA A 475 21.26 5.21 -3.55
N MET A 476 21.99 4.65 -2.59
CA MET A 476 22.26 3.22 -2.49
C MET A 476 21.52 2.68 -1.27
N VAL A 477 20.71 1.68 -1.45
CA VAL A 477 20.03 0.97 -0.36
C VAL A 477 20.76 -0.35 -0.13
N VAL A 478 21.09 -0.64 1.14
CA VAL A 478 21.79 -1.87 1.52
C VAL A 478 21.05 -2.51 2.69
N HIS A 479 20.78 -3.81 2.60
CA HIS A 479 20.14 -4.60 3.64
C HIS A 479 21.00 -5.78 4.06
N ASN A 480 21.13 -6.03 5.36
CA ASN A 480 21.65 -7.27 5.89
C ASN A 480 20.48 -8.21 6.28
N PHE A 481 20.31 -9.29 5.54
CA PHE A 481 19.25 -10.29 5.74
C PHE A 481 19.61 -11.37 6.77
N ASP A 482 20.84 -11.39 7.28
CA ASP A 482 21.21 -12.32 8.32
C ASP A 482 20.63 -11.87 9.67
N ALA A 483 19.92 -12.77 10.34
CA ALA A 483 19.27 -12.49 11.62
C ALA A 483 20.23 -12.56 12.82
N GLU A 484 21.41 -13.16 12.65
CA GLU A 484 22.34 -13.42 13.74
C GLU A 484 23.71 -12.77 13.54
N GLU A 485 24.16 -12.67 12.28
CA GLU A 485 25.50 -12.23 11.96
C GLU A 485 25.57 -10.78 11.45
N GLN A 486 26.49 -10.03 12.03
CA GLN A 486 26.92 -8.77 11.46
C GLN A 486 27.68 -9.01 10.16
N LYS A 487 27.40 -8.21 9.14
CA LYS A 487 28.13 -8.25 7.86
C LYS A 487 29.00 -7.01 7.70
N GLN A 488 30.14 -7.17 7.04
CA GLN A 488 30.99 -6.06 6.65
C GLN A 488 31.29 -6.15 5.16
N VAL A 489 30.99 -5.06 4.44
CA VAL A 489 31.17 -4.98 2.99
C VAL A 489 32.01 -3.76 2.61
N GLU A 490 32.69 -3.83 1.49
CA GLU A 490 33.49 -2.72 0.96
C GLU A 490 32.69 -1.94 -0.08
N LEU A 491 32.66 -0.62 0.08
CA LEU A 491 32.08 0.32 -0.88
C LEU A 491 33.20 0.99 -1.67
N THR A 492 33.01 1.15 -2.97
CA THR A 492 33.96 1.84 -3.85
C THR A 492 33.35 3.13 -4.38
N ASP A 493 34.19 4.10 -4.72
CA ASP A 493 33.75 5.36 -5.36
C ASP A 493 33.08 5.15 -6.74
N GLU A 494 33.28 3.99 -7.37
CA GLU A 494 32.60 3.59 -8.60
C GLU A 494 31.14 3.20 -8.34
N MET A 495 30.82 2.66 -7.16
CA MET A 495 29.47 2.32 -6.73
C MET A 495 28.70 3.58 -6.31
N LEU A 496 29.27 4.36 -5.41
CA LEU A 496 28.71 5.61 -4.93
C LEU A 496 29.85 6.54 -4.48
N LYS A 497 29.93 7.72 -5.05
CA LYS A 497 31.04 8.65 -4.79
C LYS A 497 31.02 9.16 -3.36
N SER A 498 32.10 8.90 -2.60
CA SER A 498 32.26 9.37 -1.22
C SER A 498 31.00 9.17 -0.37
N PRO A 499 30.55 7.91 -0.17
CA PRO A 499 29.25 7.62 0.44
C PRO A 499 29.15 8.16 1.88
N GLU A 500 27.97 8.67 2.23
CA GLU A 500 27.58 9.00 3.60
C GLU A 500 26.23 8.37 3.96
N ILE A 501 26.00 8.11 5.25
CA ILE A 501 24.74 7.56 5.73
C ILE A 501 23.68 8.67 5.73
N ALA A 502 22.64 8.49 4.92
CA ALA A 502 21.48 9.39 4.86
C ALA A 502 20.39 8.99 5.88
N ALA A 503 20.17 7.68 6.05
CA ALA A 503 19.29 7.12 7.07
C ALA A 503 19.72 5.67 7.37
N ASP A 504 19.52 5.22 8.60
CA ASP A 504 19.81 3.87 9.04
C ASP A 504 18.66 3.27 9.86
N PHE A 505 18.50 1.96 9.74
CA PHE A 505 17.44 1.20 10.38
C PHE A 505 18.04 -0.08 10.96
N THR A 506 18.13 -0.12 12.28
CA THR A 506 18.56 -1.30 13.03
C THR A 506 17.38 -1.84 13.84
N THR A 507 17.27 -3.13 13.93
CA THR A 507 16.21 -3.79 14.72
C THR A 507 16.62 -4.02 16.17
N GLY A 508 17.91 -3.86 16.50
CA GLY A 508 18.51 -3.97 17.81
C GLY A 508 19.34 -2.74 18.20
N GLU A 509 20.15 -2.88 19.25
CA GLU A 509 20.95 -1.76 19.81
C GLU A 509 22.24 -1.46 19.01
N ALA A 510 22.70 -2.41 18.18
CA ALA A 510 23.92 -2.25 17.39
C ALA A 510 23.72 -1.22 16.28
N LYS A 511 24.76 -0.44 15.99
CA LYS A 511 24.70 0.64 15.00
C LYS A 511 25.34 0.24 13.69
N ILE A 512 24.84 0.81 12.61
CA ILE A 512 25.48 0.76 11.29
C ILE A 512 26.66 1.74 11.31
N GLU A 513 27.81 1.29 10.81
CA GLU A 513 29.02 2.11 10.75
C GLU A 513 29.58 2.16 9.32
N LEU A 514 29.93 3.33 8.86
CA LEU A 514 30.65 3.54 7.61
C LEU A 514 32.00 4.21 7.92
N LYS A 515 33.07 3.45 7.73
CA LYS A 515 34.42 3.93 8.02
C LYS A 515 35.43 3.44 6.98
N ASP A 516 36.20 4.35 6.41
CA ASP A 516 37.27 4.04 5.44
C ASP A 516 36.79 3.16 4.26
N GLY A 517 35.58 3.45 3.74
CA GLY A 517 34.95 2.67 2.67
C GLY A 517 34.36 1.32 3.09
N LYS A 518 34.42 0.97 4.38
CA LYS A 518 33.82 -0.24 4.93
C LYS A 518 32.50 0.06 5.61
N LEU A 519 31.45 -0.61 5.16
CA LEU A 519 30.12 -0.55 5.74
C LEU A 519 29.90 -1.78 6.62
N THR A 520 29.62 -1.53 7.90
CA THR A 520 29.32 -2.58 8.90
C THR A 520 27.82 -2.55 9.17
N LEU A 521 27.16 -3.68 8.96
CA LEU A 521 25.71 -3.87 9.03
C LEU A 521 25.37 -4.88 10.14
N PRO A 522 24.74 -4.47 11.25
CA PRO A 522 24.19 -5.39 12.24
C PRO A 522 23.21 -6.38 11.64
N PRO A 523 22.85 -7.48 12.36
CA PRO A 523 21.75 -8.36 11.95
C PRO A 523 20.46 -7.59 11.64
N HIS A 524 19.70 -8.03 10.63
CA HIS A 524 18.42 -7.42 10.23
C HIS A 524 18.46 -5.88 10.21
N SER A 525 19.38 -5.33 9.43
CA SER A 525 19.53 -3.88 9.31
C SER A 525 19.45 -3.41 7.87
N SER A 526 19.08 -2.14 7.70
CA SER A 526 18.96 -1.47 6.40
C SER A 526 19.58 -0.08 6.47
N VAL A 527 20.17 0.38 5.37
CA VAL A 527 20.76 1.70 5.29
C VAL A 527 20.51 2.35 3.93
N ILE A 528 20.28 3.65 3.96
CA ILE A 528 20.28 4.50 2.78
C ILE A 528 21.59 5.29 2.79
N LEU A 529 22.36 5.15 1.72
CA LEU A 529 23.59 5.90 1.50
C LEU A 529 23.37 6.89 0.36
N ARG A 530 24.00 8.06 0.46
CA ARG A 530 24.05 9.08 -0.60
C ARG A 530 25.49 9.46 -0.93
N ALA A 531 25.69 9.96 -2.14
CA ALA A 531 26.92 10.63 -2.47
C ALA A 531 27.03 11.93 -1.65
N LYS A 532 28.17 12.17 -1.02
CA LYS A 532 28.40 13.41 -0.29
C LYS A 532 28.31 14.60 -1.23
N GLU A 533 27.46 15.55 -0.90
CA GLU A 533 27.41 16.82 -1.62
C GLU A 533 28.74 17.56 -1.45
N GLY A 534 29.36 17.96 -2.58
CA GLY A 534 30.68 18.59 -2.62
C GLY A 534 30.66 20.06 -2.17
#